data_119a79438f1e8655f51d9c3c7401b788
#
_entry.id   119a79438f1e8655f51d9c3c7401b788
#
_cell.length_a   1.000
_cell.length_b   1.000
_cell.length_c   1.000
_cell.angle_alpha   90.00
_cell.angle_beta   90.00
_cell.angle_gamma   90.00
#
_symmetry.space_group_name_H-M   'P 1'
#
loop_
_entity.id
_entity.type
_entity.pdbx_description
1 polymer ?
#
loop_
_entity_poly.entity_id
_entity_poly.type
_entity_poly.pdbx_seq_one_letter_code
_entity_poly.pdbx_strand_id
1 'polypeptide(L)'
;MKAGTSRNTANGGATQRRGRETMEKLNFYIDGAWVDPATPSTLGVVNPATEEIFAQISLGSKADVDRAAKAARRAFATYSVTSVEQRLSWLQKIIEGFRARLPDLARMMTLEMGAPITFATERQATVALFHFEEAARVLANYKFEERMGNGIVRREPIGVCGLITPWNWPLNQVASKVAPALATGCTVVLKPSEIAPLSAMLFAEIVDDAGLPPGVFNLVNGAGPTVGEAIAAHPEID
;
A
#
# COMPACT_ATOMS: atom_id res chain seq x y z
N MET A 1 63.19 -50.11 2.39
CA MET A 1 61.88 -50.02 1.73
C MET A 1 61.11 -48.91 2.40
N LYS A 2 60.88 -47.77 1.74
CA LYS A 2 60.18 -46.57 2.27
C LYS A 2 58.74 -46.57 1.73
N ALA A 3 57.78 -46.59 2.65
CA ALA A 3 56.36 -46.41 2.31
C ALA A 3 56.02 -44.91 2.23
N GLY A 4 55.54 -44.51 1.04
CA GLY A 4 55.08 -43.15 0.80
C GLY A 4 53.61 -42.96 1.21
N THR A 5 53.38 -42.03 2.11
CA THR A 5 52.01 -41.57 2.53
C THR A 5 51.53 -40.49 1.56
N SER A 6 50.51 -40.80 0.76
CA SER A 6 49.79 -39.85 -0.06
C SER A 6 48.85 -39.00 0.82
N ARG A 7 49.05 -37.67 0.83
CA ARG A 7 48.10 -36.70 1.42
C ARG A 7 47.04 -36.35 0.40
N ASN A 8 45.79 -36.69 0.68
CA ASN A 8 44.64 -36.33 -0.06
C ASN A 8 44.21 -34.87 0.39
N THR A 9 44.42 -33.88 -0.45
CA THR A 9 43.94 -32.52 -0.23
C THR A 9 42.50 -32.44 -0.68
N ALA A 10 41.58 -32.45 0.24
CA ALA A 10 40.18 -32.14 0.00
C ALA A 10 40.05 -30.65 -0.40
N ASN A 11 39.73 -30.42 -1.66
CA ASN A 11 39.44 -29.12 -2.23
C ASN A 11 38.01 -28.73 -1.82
N GLY A 12 37.90 -27.88 -0.76
CA GLY A 12 36.64 -27.32 -0.29
C GLY A 12 36.13 -26.31 -1.31
N GLY A 13 35.25 -26.76 -2.19
CA GLY A 13 34.54 -25.87 -3.11
C GLY A 13 33.64 -24.92 -2.32
N ALA A 14 34.10 -23.70 -2.12
CA ALA A 14 33.24 -22.60 -1.66
C ALA A 14 32.20 -22.30 -2.75
N THR A 15 30.99 -22.78 -2.53
CA THR A 15 29.84 -22.40 -3.35
C THR A 15 29.62 -20.88 -3.18
N GLN A 16 30.07 -20.08 -4.13
CA GLN A 16 29.72 -18.68 -4.22
C GLN A 16 28.21 -18.57 -4.28
N ARG A 17 27.57 -18.18 -3.16
CA ARG A 17 26.19 -17.71 -3.14
C ARG A 17 26.15 -16.48 -4.05
N ARG A 18 25.57 -16.62 -5.24
CA ARG A 18 25.20 -15.47 -6.07
C ARG A 18 24.33 -14.60 -5.20
N GLY A 19 24.79 -13.38 -4.87
CA GLY A 19 24.03 -12.40 -4.14
C GLY A 19 22.69 -12.21 -4.86
N ARG A 20 21.59 -12.54 -4.21
CA ARG A 20 20.27 -12.16 -4.70
C ARG A 20 20.23 -10.64 -4.67
N GLU A 21 19.99 -10.05 -5.82
CA GLU A 21 19.78 -8.61 -5.94
C GLU A 21 18.62 -8.21 -5.01
N THR A 22 18.89 -7.31 -4.06
CA THR A 22 17.88 -6.81 -3.12
C THR A 22 16.95 -5.88 -3.88
N MET A 23 15.65 -6.09 -3.79
CA MET A 23 14.65 -5.24 -4.43
C MET A 23 14.66 -3.84 -3.77
N GLU A 24 14.82 -2.78 -4.56
CA GLU A 24 14.76 -1.40 -4.07
C GLU A 24 13.40 -0.77 -4.38
N LYS A 25 12.71 -0.29 -3.34
CA LYS A 25 11.43 0.42 -3.39
C LYS A 25 11.54 1.70 -2.56
N LEU A 26 12.33 2.65 -3.05
CA LEU A 26 12.79 3.82 -2.28
C LEU A 26 11.91 5.07 -2.47
N ASN A 27 10.97 5.06 -3.41
CA ASN A 27 10.09 6.20 -3.66
C ASN A 27 8.78 6.08 -2.87
N PHE A 28 8.18 7.23 -2.55
CA PHE A 28 6.80 7.34 -2.08
C PHE A 28 5.89 7.69 -3.25
N TYR A 29 4.61 7.34 -3.16
CA TYR A 29 3.61 7.77 -4.12
C TYR A 29 2.87 9.00 -3.57
N ILE A 30 3.15 10.18 -4.12
CA ILE A 30 2.58 11.44 -3.65
C ILE A 30 2.18 12.30 -4.86
N ASP A 31 0.96 12.82 -4.82
CA ASP A 31 0.43 13.76 -5.82
C ASP A 31 0.46 13.20 -7.27
N GLY A 32 0.16 11.90 -7.41
CA GLY A 32 0.14 11.21 -8.70
C GLY A 32 1.53 10.89 -9.27
N ALA A 33 2.58 10.89 -8.44
CA ALA A 33 3.94 10.60 -8.88
C ALA A 33 4.73 9.80 -7.84
N TRP A 34 5.68 9.00 -8.31
CA TRP A 34 6.70 8.35 -7.49
C TRP A 34 7.83 9.35 -7.23
N VAL A 35 8.04 9.68 -5.96
CA VAL A 35 8.92 10.77 -5.54
C VAL A 35 9.93 10.30 -4.48
N ASP A 36 11.10 10.91 -4.49
CA ASP A 36 12.12 10.67 -3.48
C ASP A 36 11.69 11.19 -2.10
N PRO A 37 12.14 10.55 -1.00
CA PRO A 37 11.94 11.03 0.35
C PRO A 37 12.62 12.40 0.55
N ALA A 38 12.04 13.26 1.39
CA ALA A 38 12.63 14.56 1.72
C ALA A 38 14.00 14.43 2.40
N THR A 39 14.20 13.34 3.12
CA THR A 39 15.50 13.00 3.74
C THR A 39 15.76 11.51 3.49
N PRO A 40 16.89 11.14 2.87
CA PRO A 40 17.23 9.75 2.65
C PRO A 40 17.39 8.98 3.96
N SER A 41 16.58 7.94 4.13
CA SER A 41 16.66 6.97 5.22
C SER A 41 16.05 5.67 4.73
N THR A 42 16.65 4.53 4.99
CA THR A 42 16.18 3.24 4.49
C THR A 42 15.99 2.22 5.58
N LEU A 43 15.12 1.25 5.31
CA LEU A 43 14.87 0.08 6.17
C LEU A 43 14.86 -1.18 5.29
N GLY A 44 15.56 -2.22 5.77
CA GLY A 44 15.50 -3.54 5.15
C GLY A 44 14.20 -4.26 5.51
N VAL A 45 13.51 -4.78 4.50
CA VAL A 45 12.35 -5.66 4.69
C VAL A 45 12.83 -7.10 4.77
N VAL A 46 12.52 -7.75 5.89
CA VAL A 46 12.98 -9.11 6.19
C VAL A 46 11.94 -10.12 5.72
N ASN A 47 12.40 -11.15 5.01
CA ASN A 47 11.57 -12.33 4.75
C ASN A 47 11.58 -13.24 6.00
N PRO A 48 10.43 -13.41 6.68
CA PRO A 48 10.40 -14.18 7.93
C PRO A 48 10.68 -15.68 7.76
N ALA A 49 10.60 -16.23 6.55
CA ALA A 49 10.92 -17.63 6.28
C ALA A 49 12.43 -17.88 6.14
N THR A 50 13.21 -16.87 5.75
CA THR A 50 14.66 -17.00 5.56
C THR A 50 15.47 -16.14 6.54
N GLU A 51 14.81 -15.22 7.23
CA GLU A 51 15.40 -14.21 8.12
C GLU A 51 16.41 -13.28 7.39
N GLU A 52 16.34 -13.23 6.05
CA GLU A 52 17.20 -12.41 5.21
C GLU A 52 16.46 -11.15 4.75
N ILE A 53 17.19 -10.05 4.61
CA ILE A 53 16.67 -8.83 3.94
C ILE A 53 16.55 -9.13 2.46
N PHE A 54 15.33 -9.02 1.91
CA PHE A 54 15.08 -9.25 0.48
C PHE A 54 14.69 -7.98 -0.28
N ALA A 55 14.31 -6.91 0.45
CA ALA A 55 13.99 -5.61 -0.13
C ALA A 55 14.43 -4.47 0.78
N GLN A 56 14.52 -3.26 0.21
CA GLN A 56 14.73 -2.01 0.93
C GLN A 56 13.63 -1.01 0.59
N ILE A 57 13.14 -0.30 1.61
CA ILE A 57 12.21 0.81 1.49
C ILE A 57 12.80 2.07 2.09
N SER A 58 12.32 3.25 1.66
CA SER A 58 12.61 4.49 2.37
C SER A 58 11.73 4.64 3.61
N LEU A 59 12.27 5.28 4.64
CA LEU A 59 11.53 5.77 5.80
C LEU A 59 11.26 7.26 5.63
N GLY A 60 10.00 7.63 5.61
CA GLY A 60 9.54 9.02 5.51
C GLY A 60 9.72 9.82 6.79
N SER A 61 9.59 11.11 6.64
CA SER A 61 9.67 12.13 7.67
C SER A 61 8.35 12.91 7.79
N LYS A 62 8.26 13.82 8.77
CA LYS A 62 7.14 14.77 8.88
C LYS A 62 6.97 15.64 7.62
N ALA A 63 8.07 15.96 6.92
CA ALA A 63 8.02 16.73 5.68
C ALA A 63 7.34 15.95 4.53
N ASP A 64 7.54 14.63 4.46
CA ASP A 64 6.88 13.78 3.47
C ASP A 64 5.38 13.67 3.75
N VAL A 65 4.99 13.54 5.03
CA VAL A 65 3.58 13.57 5.44
C VAL A 65 2.93 14.91 5.12
N ASP A 66 3.60 16.03 5.40
CA ASP A 66 3.09 17.38 5.08
C ASP A 66 2.86 17.54 3.56
N ARG A 67 3.80 17.06 2.75
CA ARG A 67 3.68 17.05 1.29
C ARG A 67 2.48 16.22 0.81
N ALA A 68 2.29 15.02 1.37
CA ALA A 68 1.19 14.13 1.04
C ALA A 68 -0.17 14.69 1.51
N ALA A 69 -0.25 15.21 2.74
CA ALA A 69 -1.48 15.77 3.30
C ALA A 69 -1.92 17.02 2.53
N LYS A 70 -1.00 17.91 2.18
CA LYS A 70 -1.29 19.08 1.33
C LYS A 70 -1.75 18.69 -0.07
N ALA A 71 -1.16 17.66 -0.67
CA ALA A 71 -1.61 17.12 -1.96
C ALA A 71 -3.03 16.56 -1.85
N ALA A 72 -3.30 15.77 -0.81
CA ALA A 72 -4.63 15.21 -0.55
C ALA A 72 -5.68 16.31 -0.31
N ARG A 73 -5.36 17.36 0.44
CA ARG A 73 -6.26 18.48 0.70
C ARG A 73 -6.59 19.27 -0.57
N ARG A 74 -5.60 19.51 -1.43
CA ARG A 74 -5.85 20.15 -2.74
C ARG A 74 -6.77 19.29 -3.61
N ALA A 75 -6.49 17.99 -3.71
CA ALA A 75 -7.28 17.05 -4.50
C ALA A 75 -8.70 16.90 -3.97
N PHE A 76 -8.92 16.97 -2.66
CA PHE A 76 -10.24 16.87 -2.04
C PHE A 76 -11.22 17.90 -2.60
N ALA A 77 -10.78 19.13 -2.87
CA ALA A 77 -11.65 20.18 -3.39
C ALA A 77 -12.38 19.81 -4.70
N THR A 78 -11.74 19.00 -5.52
CA THR A 78 -12.32 18.53 -6.80
C THR A 78 -12.86 17.11 -6.72
N TYR A 79 -12.19 16.22 -5.98
CA TYR A 79 -12.60 14.82 -5.88
C TYR A 79 -13.90 14.65 -5.11
N SER A 80 -14.12 15.41 -4.03
CA SER A 80 -15.34 15.35 -3.21
C SER A 80 -16.63 15.63 -3.95
N VAL A 81 -16.56 16.40 -5.04
CA VAL A 81 -17.71 16.77 -5.87
C VAL A 81 -17.84 15.92 -7.14
N THR A 82 -17.02 14.90 -7.32
CA THR A 82 -17.14 13.96 -8.43
C THR A 82 -18.44 13.16 -8.37
N SER A 83 -18.97 12.80 -9.53
CA SER A 83 -20.18 11.99 -9.58
C SER A 83 -19.94 10.54 -9.10
N VAL A 84 -21.02 9.85 -8.76
CA VAL A 84 -20.99 8.42 -8.42
C VAL A 84 -20.40 7.61 -9.58
N GLU A 85 -20.78 7.92 -10.80
CA GLU A 85 -20.32 7.24 -12.03
C GLU A 85 -18.80 7.39 -12.23
N GLN A 86 -18.27 8.59 -11.99
CA GLN A 86 -16.82 8.84 -12.08
C GLN A 86 -16.06 8.00 -11.05
N ARG A 87 -16.53 7.97 -9.79
CA ARG A 87 -15.90 7.16 -8.72
C ARG A 87 -16.00 5.67 -8.99
N LEU A 88 -17.16 5.20 -9.48
CA LEU A 88 -17.35 3.81 -9.92
C LEU A 88 -16.37 3.44 -11.04
N SER A 89 -16.14 4.32 -12.01
CA SER A 89 -15.19 4.07 -13.10
C SER A 89 -13.77 3.87 -12.57
N TRP A 90 -13.29 4.67 -11.62
CA TRP A 90 -11.98 4.47 -11.01
C TRP A 90 -11.90 3.20 -10.15
N LEU A 91 -12.94 2.94 -9.33
CA LEU A 91 -12.99 1.70 -8.54
C LEU A 91 -12.96 0.46 -9.44
N GLN A 92 -13.65 0.48 -10.58
CA GLN A 92 -13.64 -0.63 -11.54
C GLN A 92 -12.24 -0.85 -12.13
N LYS A 93 -11.52 0.20 -12.50
CA LYS A 93 -10.14 0.08 -12.97
C LYS A 93 -9.20 -0.46 -11.90
N ILE A 94 -9.37 -0.05 -10.64
CA ILE A 94 -8.60 -0.62 -9.51
C ILE A 94 -8.92 -2.11 -9.35
N ILE A 95 -10.19 -2.52 -9.43
CA ILE A 95 -10.62 -3.93 -9.37
C ILE A 95 -9.97 -4.74 -10.49
N GLU A 96 -9.96 -4.22 -11.71
CA GLU A 96 -9.32 -4.88 -12.87
C GLU A 96 -7.80 -5.02 -12.67
N GLY A 97 -7.13 -3.95 -12.23
CA GLY A 97 -5.72 -3.99 -11.87
C GLY A 97 -5.38 -4.98 -10.76
N PHE A 98 -6.23 -5.04 -9.72
CA PHE A 98 -6.12 -6.03 -8.65
C PHE A 98 -6.19 -7.46 -9.18
N ARG A 99 -7.20 -7.76 -10.01
CA ARG A 99 -7.37 -9.09 -10.62
C ARG A 99 -6.17 -9.48 -11.47
N ALA A 100 -5.66 -8.56 -12.28
CA ALA A 100 -4.50 -8.78 -13.12
C ALA A 100 -3.22 -9.06 -12.31
N ARG A 101 -3.04 -8.38 -11.16
CA ARG A 101 -1.85 -8.47 -10.31
C ARG A 101 -2.01 -9.36 -9.07
N LEU A 102 -3.13 -10.11 -8.96
CA LEU A 102 -3.43 -10.93 -7.78
C LEU A 102 -2.32 -11.94 -7.43
N PRO A 103 -1.68 -12.65 -8.38
CA PRO A 103 -0.56 -13.54 -8.09
C PRO A 103 0.66 -12.79 -7.53
N ASP A 104 0.96 -11.59 -8.04
CA ASP A 104 2.08 -10.76 -7.58
C ASP A 104 1.84 -10.28 -6.15
N LEU A 105 0.62 -9.82 -5.85
CA LEU A 105 0.20 -9.39 -4.53
C LEU A 105 0.30 -10.53 -3.51
N ALA A 106 -0.18 -11.72 -3.86
CA ALA A 106 -0.09 -12.91 -3.02
C ALA A 106 1.37 -13.30 -2.74
N ARG A 107 2.21 -13.30 -3.79
CA ARG A 107 3.65 -13.57 -3.66
C ARG A 107 4.34 -12.55 -2.75
N MET A 108 3.99 -11.26 -2.88
CA MET A 108 4.57 -10.21 -2.05
C MET A 108 4.22 -10.41 -0.58
N MET A 109 2.97 -10.71 -0.26
CA MET A 109 2.53 -11.01 1.10
C MET A 109 3.22 -12.27 1.66
N THR A 110 3.48 -13.28 0.84
CA THR A 110 4.28 -14.45 1.27
C THR A 110 5.71 -14.03 1.63
N LEU A 111 6.33 -13.15 0.85
CA LEU A 111 7.71 -12.72 1.07
C LEU A 111 7.86 -11.80 2.29
N GLU A 112 6.95 -10.84 2.48
CA GLU A 112 7.09 -9.80 3.51
C GLU A 112 6.48 -10.16 4.87
N MET A 113 5.46 -11.06 4.92
CA MET A 113 4.81 -11.43 6.19
C MET A 113 4.76 -12.95 6.46
N GLY A 114 5.26 -13.77 5.53
CA GLY A 114 5.36 -15.21 5.73
C GLY A 114 4.08 -16.00 5.55
N ALA A 115 3.03 -15.44 4.96
CA ALA A 115 1.81 -16.20 4.67
C ALA A 115 2.11 -17.34 3.70
N PRO A 116 1.61 -18.57 3.93
CA PRO A 116 1.68 -19.64 2.94
C PRO A 116 1.07 -19.17 1.62
N ILE A 117 1.73 -19.45 0.49
CA ILE A 117 1.31 -18.91 -0.82
C ILE A 117 -0.14 -19.24 -1.19
N THR A 118 -0.61 -20.43 -0.87
CA THR A 118 -2.02 -20.83 -1.09
C THR A 118 -2.96 -19.94 -0.27
N PHE A 119 -2.65 -19.72 1.01
CA PHE A 119 -3.45 -18.84 1.87
C PHE A 119 -3.39 -17.38 1.42
N ALA A 120 -2.21 -16.90 1.01
CA ALA A 120 -2.04 -15.56 0.48
C ALA A 120 -2.89 -15.34 -0.78
N THR A 121 -2.91 -16.31 -1.69
CA THR A 121 -3.68 -16.26 -2.95
C THR A 121 -5.19 -16.39 -2.71
N GLU A 122 -5.61 -17.44 -2.00
CA GLU A 122 -7.02 -17.80 -1.89
C GLU A 122 -7.77 -16.95 -0.84
N ARG A 123 -7.06 -16.36 0.11
CA ARG A 123 -7.67 -15.62 1.21
C ARG A 123 -7.21 -14.16 1.28
N GLN A 124 -5.93 -13.90 1.52
CA GLN A 124 -5.50 -12.53 1.84
C GLN A 124 -5.65 -11.55 0.65
N ALA A 125 -5.21 -11.93 -0.54
CA ALA A 125 -5.35 -11.10 -1.73
C ALA A 125 -6.81 -11.00 -2.18
N THR A 126 -7.54 -12.11 -2.14
CA THR A 126 -8.96 -12.17 -2.54
C THR A 126 -9.86 -11.34 -1.64
N VAL A 127 -9.64 -11.36 -0.31
CA VAL A 127 -10.41 -10.52 0.62
C VAL A 127 -10.12 -9.03 0.38
N ALA A 128 -8.89 -8.67 0.06
CA ALA A 128 -8.55 -7.29 -0.28
C ALA A 128 -9.27 -6.81 -1.56
N LEU A 129 -9.32 -7.65 -2.60
CA LEU A 129 -10.12 -7.38 -3.81
C LEU A 129 -11.61 -7.22 -3.48
N PHE A 130 -12.15 -8.12 -2.64
CA PHE A 130 -13.56 -8.09 -2.24
C PHE A 130 -13.97 -6.73 -1.63
N HIS A 131 -13.10 -6.07 -0.86
CA HIS A 131 -13.43 -4.74 -0.30
C HIS A 131 -13.68 -3.69 -1.39
N PHE A 132 -12.95 -3.72 -2.50
CA PHE A 132 -13.19 -2.83 -3.63
C PHE A 132 -14.45 -3.19 -4.41
N GLU A 133 -14.70 -4.49 -4.63
CA GLU A 133 -15.92 -4.98 -5.28
C GLU A 133 -17.16 -4.59 -4.47
N GLU A 134 -17.11 -4.79 -3.15
CA GLU A 134 -18.20 -4.44 -2.25
C GLU A 134 -18.41 -2.92 -2.17
N ALA A 135 -17.35 -2.13 -2.08
CA ALA A 135 -17.46 -0.67 -2.08
C ALA A 135 -18.11 -0.16 -3.38
N ALA A 136 -17.72 -0.71 -4.53
CA ALA A 136 -18.32 -0.37 -5.81
C ALA A 136 -19.82 -0.79 -5.88
N ARG A 137 -20.15 -2.00 -5.40
CA ARG A 137 -21.54 -2.50 -5.33
C ARG A 137 -22.44 -1.61 -4.46
N VAL A 138 -21.92 -1.22 -3.29
CA VAL A 138 -22.65 -0.33 -2.37
C VAL A 138 -22.79 1.05 -2.98
N LEU A 139 -21.70 1.63 -3.51
CA LEU A 139 -21.70 2.97 -4.10
C LEU A 139 -22.73 3.13 -5.22
N ALA A 140 -22.88 2.11 -6.08
CA ALA A 140 -23.83 2.13 -7.21
C ALA A 140 -25.28 2.40 -6.78
N ASN A 141 -25.63 2.07 -5.54
CA ASN A 141 -26.99 2.20 -5.02
C ASN A 141 -27.09 3.14 -3.80
N TYR A 142 -25.95 3.78 -3.41
CA TYR A 142 -25.91 4.57 -2.21
C TYR A 142 -26.56 5.95 -2.43
N LYS A 143 -27.48 6.31 -1.52
CA LYS A 143 -28.15 7.61 -1.55
C LYS A 143 -27.41 8.58 -0.64
N PHE A 144 -26.66 9.48 -1.24
CA PHE A 144 -25.99 10.55 -0.51
C PHE A 144 -26.96 11.63 -0.01
N GLU A 145 -28.15 11.70 -0.62
CA GLU A 145 -29.19 12.65 -0.23
C GLU A 145 -30.52 11.91 -0.09
N GLU A 146 -31.21 12.11 1.01
CA GLU A 146 -32.52 11.50 1.31
C GLU A 146 -33.48 12.52 1.92
N ARG A 147 -34.71 12.54 1.44
CA ARG A 147 -35.75 13.35 2.04
C ARG A 147 -36.32 12.65 3.28
N MET A 148 -36.30 13.33 4.43
CA MET A 148 -36.87 12.85 5.70
C MET A 148 -37.89 13.88 6.19
N GLY A 149 -39.19 13.60 6.00
CA GLY A 149 -40.26 14.55 6.33
C GLY A 149 -40.10 15.86 5.55
N ASN A 150 -39.96 16.96 6.25
CA ASN A 150 -39.76 18.30 5.67
C ASN A 150 -38.26 18.68 5.48
N GLY A 151 -37.37 17.81 5.88
CA GLY A 151 -35.91 18.02 5.79
C GLY A 151 -35.23 17.15 4.72
N ILE A 152 -33.98 17.47 4.46
CA ILE A 152 -33.09 16.69 3.62
C ILE A 152 -31.90 16.28 4.48
N VAL A 153 -31.58 14.99 4.50
CA VAL A 153 -30.34 14.46 5.07
C VAL A 153 -29.35 14.28 3.93
N ARG A 154 -28.22 14.97 4.03
CA ARG A 154 -27.11 14.86 3.07
C ARG A 154 -25.91 14.23 3.76
N ARG A 155 -25.31 13.23 3.11
CA ARG A 155 -24.07 12.57 3.54
C ARG A 155 -22.95 13.05 2.66
N GLU A 156 -21.96 13.67 3.24
CA GLU A 156 -20.85 14.31 2.53
C GLU A 156 -19.52 13.61 2.87
N PRO A 157 -18.51 13.66 1.96
CA PRO A 157 -17.17 13.17 2.30
C PRO A 157 -16.60 13.95 3.48
N ILE A 158 -15.96 13.23 4.41
CA ILE A 158 -15.41 13.87 5.63
C ILE A 158 -14.19 14.76 5.33
N GLY A 159 -13.40 14.41 4.30
CA GLY A 159 -12.17 15.14 3.98
C GLY A 159 -11.01 14.26 3.58
N VAL A 160 -9.85 14.50 4.16
CA VAL A 160 -8.61 13.76 3.99
C VAL A 160 -8.51 12.65 5.04
N CYS A 161 -8.50 11.40 4.63
CA CYS A 161 -8.39 10.26 5.51
C CYS A 161 -6.92 9.86 5.73
N GLY A 162 -6.43 9.97 6.98
CA GLY A 162 -5.15 9.40 7.40
C GLY A 162 -5.30 7.92 7.74
N LEU A 163 -4.68 7.04 6.99
CA LEU A 163 -4.82 5.59 7.13
C LEU A 163 -3.51 4.97 7.60
N ILE A 164 -3.50 4.36 8.78
CA ILE A 164 -2.36 3.65 9.36
C ILE A 164 -2.74 2.19 9.48
N THR A 165 -1.98 1.28 8.86
CA THR A 165 -2.34 -0.14 8.79
C THR A 165 -1.28 -1.06 9.39
N PRO A 166 -1.70 -2.16 10.05
CA PRO A 166 -0.79 -3.17 10.62
C PRO A 166 -0.27 -4.16 9.57
N TRP A 167 0.63 -5.04 9.98
CA TRP A 167 1.34 -6.00 9.12
C TRP A 167 0.64 -7.35 8.93
N ASN A 168 -0.25 -7.74 9.84
CA ASN A 168 -0.74 -9.12 9.93
C ASN A 168 -1.70 -9.55 8.80
N TRP A 169 -2.40 -8.59 8.20
CA TRP A 169 -3.22 -8.74 7.00
C TRP A 169 -3.00 -7.51 6.11
N PRO A 170 -1.78 -7.31 5.56
CA PRO A 170 -1.33 -5.99 5.10
C PRO A 170 -2.27 -5.39 4.06
N LEU A 171 -2.53 -6.11 2.99
CA LEU A 171 -3.35 -5.62 1.89
C LEU A 171 -4.85 -5.54 2.24
N ASN A 172 -5.37 -6.48 3.05
CA ASN A 172 -6.74 -6.44 3.54
C ASN A 172 -6.98 -5.18 4.38
N GLN A 173 -6.04 -4.84 5.28
CA GLN A 173 -6.15 -3.64 6.12
C GLN A 173 -6.09 -2.34 5.30
N VAL A 174 -5.33 -2.32 4.22
CA VAL A 174 -5.30 -1.21 3.26
C VAL A 174 -6.63 -1.11 2.53
N ALA A 175 -7.07 -2.19 1.88
CA ALA A 175 -8.26 -2.21 1.04
C ALA A 175 -9.53 -1.88 1.80
N SER A 176 -9.69 -2.41 3.02
CA SER A 176 -10.87 -2.17 3.88
C SER A 176 -11.06 -0.70 4.27
N LYS A 177 -10.02 0.13 4.16
CA LYS A 177 -10.04 1.56 4.47
C LYS A 177 -10.02 2.43 3.21
N VAL A 178 -9.17 2.09 2.25
CA VAL A 178 -9.02 2.87 1.01
C VAL A 178 -10.28 2.77 0.14
N ALA A 179 -10.86 1.57 -0.02
CA ALA A 179 -12.02 1.39 -0.88
C ALA A 179 -13.22 2.26 -0.46
N PRO A 180 -13.68 2.24 0.81
CA PRO A 180 -14.79 3.10 1.23
C PRO A 180 -14.41 4.59 1.23
N ALA A 181 -13.17 4.97 1.53
CA ALA A 181 -12.73 6.36 1.48
C ALA A 181 -12.85 6.92 0.04
N LEU A 182 -12.32 6.18 -0.95
CA LEU A 182 -12.44 6.57 -2.36
C LEU A 182 -13.91 6.56 -2.84
N ALA A 183 -14.68 5.55 -2.47
CA ALA A 183 -16.09 5.45 -2.83
C ALA A 183 -16.92 6.63 -2.34
N THR A 184 -16.64 7.13 -1.15
CA THR A 184 -17.38 8.26 -0.55
C THR A 184 -16.90 9.64 -1.02
N GLY A 185 -15.79 9.73 -1.77
CA GLY A 185 -15.25 11.00 -2.26
C GLY A 185 -14.19 11.62 -1.35
N CYS A 186 -13.66 10.87 -0.39
CA CYS A 186 -12.53 11.27 0.45
C CYS A 186 -11.19 11.06 -0.28
N THR A 187 -10.18 11.82 0.09
CA THR A 187 -8.79 11.60 -0.31
C THR A 187 -8.01 10.91 0.78
N VAL A 188 -6.85 10.32 0.46
CA VAL A 188 -6.16 9.38 1.33
C VAL A 188 -4.67 9.69 1.46
N VAL A 189 -4.17 9.63 2.70
CA VAL A 189 -2.76 9.51 3.04
C VAL A 189 -2.57 8.19 3.78
N LEU A 190 -1.92 7.23 3.14
CA LEU A 190 -1.71 5.88 3.66
C LEU A 190 -0.29 5.72 4.22
N LYS A 191 -0.17 5.20 5.44
CA LYS A 191 1.05 4.61 5.98
C LYS A 191 0.83 3.12 6.22
N PRO A 192 1.36 2.24 5.36
CA PRO A 192 1.38 0.81 5.68
C PRO A 192 2.39 0.50 6.79
N SER A 193 2.29 -0.68 7.38
CA SER A 193 3.33 -1.14 8.31
C SER A 193 4.68 -1.23 7.60
N GLU A 194 5.73 -0.74 8.24
CA GLU A 194 7.12 -0.85 7.77
C GLU A 194 7.64 -2.29 7.76
N ILE A 195 6.94 -3.21 8.43
CA ILE A 195 7.27 -4.65 8.45
C ILE A 195 6.81 -5.34 7.16
N ALA A 196 5.63 -4.95 6.64
CA ALA A 196 5.03 -5.53 5.43
C ALA A 196 4.49 -4.41 4.51
N PRO A 197 5.38 -3.62 3.88
CA PRO A 197 4.98 -2.43 3.11
C PRO A 197 4.79 -2.72 1.61
N LEU A 198 5.37 -3.80 1.10
CA LEU A 198 5.56 -3.97 -0.35
C LEU A 198 4.26 -4.32 -1.08
N SER A 199 3.36 -5.08 -0.46
CA SER A 199 2.03 -5.31 -1.03
C SER A 199 1.22 -4.01 -1.15
N ALA A 200 1.37 -3.08 -0.20
CA ALA A 200 0.74 -1.76 -0.27
C ALA A 200 1.38 -0.88 -1.35
N MET A 201 2.69 -0.98 -1.57
CA MET A 201 3.38 -0.27 -2.66
C MET A 201 2.98 -0.82 -4.02
N LEU A 202 2.83 -2.15 -4.15
CA LEU A 202 2.30 -2.77 -5.37
C LEU A 202 0.85 -2.34 -5.63
N PHE A 203 0.05 -2.19 -4.57
CA PHE A 203 -1.29 -1.62 -4.68
C PHE A 203 -1.24 -0.15 -5.14
N ALA A 204 -0.28 0.66 -4.69
CA ALA A 204 -0.12 2.03 -5.19
C ALA A 204 0.21 2.08 -6.70
N GLU A 205 0.96 1.10 -7.23
CA GLU A 205 1.16 0.95 -8.69
C GLU A 205 -0.18 0.68 -9.42
N ILE A 206 -1.05 -0.15 -8.85
CA ILE A 206 -2.39 -0.41 -9.41
C ILE A 206 -3.24 0.87 -9.41
N VAL A 207 -3.15 1.67 -8.35
CA VAL A 207 -3.87 2.96 -8.26
C VAL A 207 -3.35 3.96 -9.30
N ASP A 208 -2.04 4.00 -9.52
CA ASP A 208 -1.39 4.82 -10.53
C ASP A 208 -1.88 4.44 -11.93
N ASP A 209 -1.83 3.15 -12.27
CA ASP A 209 -2.33 2.60 -13.54
C ASP A 209 -3.84 2.84 -13.75
N ALA A 210 -4.62 2.88 -12.68
CA ALA A 210 -6.06 3.18 -12.75
C ALA A 210 -6.34 4.65 -13.10
N GLY A 211 -5.35 5.53 -13.02
CA GLY A 211 -5.44 6.93 -13.39
C GLY A 211 -6.33 7.75 -12.46
N LEU A 212 -6.21 7.54 -11.14
CA LEU A 212 -6.83 8.42 -10.17
C LEU A 212 -6.25 9.84 -10.30
N PRO A 213 -7.05 10.89 -10.06
CA PRO A 213 -6.52 12.26 -10.09
C PRO A 213 -5.35 12.42 -9.09
N PRO A 214 -4.31 13.19 -9.45
CA PRO A 214 -3.18 13.47 -8.55
C PRO A 214 -3.63 13.93 -7.17
N GLY A 215 -2.98 13.40 -6.12
CA GLY A 215 -3.28 13.72 -4.72
C GLY A 215 -4.47 12.98 -4.10
N VAL A 216 -5.33 12.31 -4.87
CA VAL A 216 -6.47 11.54 -4.32
C VAL A 216 -6.00 10.38 -3.43
N PHE A 217 -4.94 9.70 -3.84
CA PHE A 217 -4.28 8.66 -3.06
C PHE A 217 -2.79 8.99 -2.91
N ASN A 218 -2.28 8.89 -1.68
CA ASN A 218 -0.87 9.08 -1.37
C ASN A 218 -0.40 7.98 -0.42
N LEU A 219 0.85 7.52 -0.59
CA LEU A 219 1.48 6.50 0.24
C LEU A 219 2.84 6.99 0.73
N VAL A 220 3.03 7.00 2.05
CA VAL A 220 4.30 7.32 2.71
C VAL A 220 4.68 6.18 3.65
N ASN A 221 5.76 5.46 3.36
CA ASN A 221 6.33 4.47 4.27
C ASN A 221 7.04 5.16 5.42
N GLY A 222 7.07 4.52 6.59
CA GLY A 222 7.82 5.04 7.73
C GLY A 222 7.40 4.42 9.05
N ALA A 223 8.19 4.72 10.08
CA ALA A 223 7.95 4.23 11.42
C ALA A 223 6.72 4.87 12.07
N GLY A 224 6.04 4.11 12.93
CA GLY A 224 4.87 4.57 13.68
C GLY A 224 5.10 5.90 14.42
N PRO A 225 6.18 6.01 15.26
CA PRO A 225 6.46 7.24 16.02
C PRO A 225 6.85 8.47 15.19
N THR A 226 7.16 8.32 13.90
CA THR A 226 7.55 9.44 13.03
C THR A 226 6.45 9.76 12.02
N VAL A 227 6.14 8.85 11.11
CA VAL A 227 5.16 9.05 10.05
C VAL A 227 3.74 8.85 10.57
N GLY A 228 3.52 7.82 11.40
CA GLY A 228 2.21 7.56 11.99
C GLY A 228 1.75 8.71 12.88
N GLU A 229 2.60 9.18 13.79
CA GLU A 229 2.31 10.34 14.65
C GLU A 229 2.08 11.62 13.83
N ALA A 230 2.90 11.84 12.79
CA ALA A 230 2.73 13.00 11.93
C ALA A 230 1.40 12.99 11.18
N ILE A 231 0.91 11.83 10.72
CA ILE A 231 -0.42 11.68 10.12
C ILE A 231 -1.51 11.98 11.15
N ALA A 232 -1.42 11.37 12.35
CA ALA A 232 -2.45 11.49 13.38
C ALA A 232 -2.59 12.92 13.94
N ALA A 233 -1.52 13.73 13.88
CA ALA A 233 -1.50 15.10 14.38
C ALA A 233 -1.58 16.18 13.28
N HIS A 234 -1.75 15.79 12.01
CA HIS A 234 -1.65 16.73 10.89
C HIS A 234 -2.92 17.56 10.74
N PRO A 235 -2.83 18.92 10.68
CA PRO A 235 -4.01 19.80 10.63
C PRO A 235 -4.83 19.70 9.32
N GLU A 236 -4.24 19.16 8.24
CA GLU A 236 -4.93 18.93 6.97
C GLU A 236 -5.54 17.52 6.85
N ILE A 237 -5.51 16.71 7.90
CA ILE A 237 -6.14 15.38 7.99
C ILE A 237 -7.31 15.47 8.97
N ASP A 238 -8.51 14.94 8.56
CA ASP A 238 -9.78 15.09 9.27
C ASP A 238 -10.11 13.94 10.23
#